data_91e182ffe3da9c9a4f5a8259efa4968e
#
_entry.id   91e182ffe3da9c9a4f5a8259efa4968e
#
_cell.length_a   1.000
_cell.length_b   1.000
_cell.length_c   1.000
_cell.angle_alpha   90.00
_cell.angle_beta   90.00
_cell.angle_gamma   90.00
#
_symmetry.space_group_name_H-M   'P 1'
#
loop_
_entity.id
_entity.type
_entity.pdbx_description
1 polymer ?
#
loop_
_entity_poly.entity_id
_entity_poly.type
_entity_poly.pdbx_seq_one_letter_code
_entity_poly.pdbx_strand_id
1 'polypeptide(L)'
;MTKSDVPADPAIDPDLAPPEPRRVVGELVETEPQEHEDPEVTELTDEERSSFVSLLTCGKHSKKITVMGHPVVIQTLKTGDEMRVGLFTKKYLESQMGFQRAYQVAVCAAGIREIQGKPLFRELREVTDEDEIFDKNVEAVMELYPIVITQIYQAIMDLEREYAQLAVKLGKLSG
;
A
#
# COMPACT_ATOMS: atom_id res chain seq x y z
N MET A 1 -25.84 -54.75 -15.15
CA MET A 1 -24.43 -55.14 -15.28
C MET A 1 -23.85 -54.29 -16.40
N THR A 2 -23.34 -53.14 -16.10
CA THR A 2 -22.69 -52.21 -17.03
C THR A 2 -21.20 -52.13 -16.68
N LYS A 3 -20.36 -52.60 -17.60
CA LYS A 3 -18.90 -52.56 -17.50
C LYS A 3 -18.44 -51.09 -17.58
N SER A 4 -17.72 -50.64 -16.57
CA SER A 4 -16.97 -49.40 -16.59
C SER A 4 -15.70 -49.58 -17.42
N ASP A 5 -15.62 -48.88 -18.54
CA ASP A 5 -14.39 -48.71 -19.30
C ASP A 5 -13.50 -47.70 -18.54
N VAL A 6 -12.37 -48.14 -18.05
CA VAL A 6 -11.28 -47.33 -17.50
C VAL A 6 -10.37 -46.97 -18.68
N PRO A 7 -10.13 -45.70 -18.99
CA PRO A 7 -9.15 -45.33 -20.02
C PRO A 7 -7.73 -45.71 -19.56
N ALA A 8 -6.97 -46.32 -20.48
CA ALA A 8 -5.58 -46.70 -20.28
C ALA A 8 -4.70 -45.47 -20.13
N ASP A 9 -3.76 -45.50 -19.19
CA ASP A 9 -2.69 -44.54 -18.99
C ASP A 9 -1.83 -44.42 -20.27
N PRO A 10 -1.45 -43.18 -20.67
CA PRO A 10 -0.49 -42.98 -21.74
C PRO A 10 0.89 -43.48 -21.30
N ALA A 11 1.46 -44.39 -22.14
CA ALA A 11 2.80 -44.92 -21.95
C ALA A 11 3.84 -43.78 -21.87
N ILE A 12 4.59 -43.75 -20.77
CA ILE A 12 5.75 -42.87 -20.59
C ILE A 12 6.85 -43.36 -21.51
N ASP A 13 7.29 -42.45 -22.40
CA ASP A 13 8.38 -42.67 -23.35
C ASP A 13 9.69 -42.87 -22.58
N PRO A 14 10.36 -44.06 -22.68
CA PRO A 14 11.58 -44.32 -21.92
C PRO A 14 12.82 -43.58 -22.40
N ASP A 15 12.76 -42.82 -23.49
CA ASP A 15 13.92 -42.13 -24.06
C ASP A 15 14.10 -40.64 -23.60
N LEU A 16 13.25 -40.16 -22.69
CA LEU A 16 13.44 -38.85 -22.06
C LEU A 16 14.30 -38.98 -20.80
N ALA A 17 15.61 -39.17 -20.98
CA ALA A 17 16.58 -39.00 -19.91
C ALA A 17 16.58 -37.54 -19.43
N PRO A 18 16.53 -37.31 -18.10
CA PRO A 18 16.61 -35.94 -17.57
C PRO A 18 17.92 -35.31 -17.95
N PRO A 19 17.93 -34.01 -18.35
CA PRO A 19 19.17 -33.31 -18.72
C PRO A 19 20.09 -33.24 -17.50
N GLU A 20 21.36 -33.66 -17.73
CA GLU A 20 22.39 -33.55 -16.72
C GLU A 20 22.52 -32.11 -16.18
N PRO A 21 22.73 -31.94 -14.86
CA PRO A 21 22.92 -30.62 -14.29
C PRO A 21 24.24 -30.03 -14.84
N ARG A 22 24.14 -28.98 -15.66
CA ARG A 22 25.30 -28.19 -16.08
C ARG A 22 25.98 -27.62 -14.83
N ARG A 23 27.17 -28.10 -14.52
CA ARG A 23 28.06 -27.45 -13.56
C ARG A 23 28.42 -26.07 -14.13
N VAL A 24 27.73 -25.05 -13.61
CA VAL A 24 28.18 -23.67 -13.77
C VAL A 24 29.37 -23.53 -12.83
N VAL A 25 30.58 -23.61 -13.39
CA VAL A 25 31.79 -23.15 -12.71
C VAL A 25 31.64 -21.63 -12.66
N GLY A 26 31.10 -21.13 -11.56
CA GLY A 26 31.06 -19.71 -11.26
C GLY A 26 32.48 -19.25 -10.98
N GLU A 27 33.09 -18.60 -11.97
CA GLU A 27 34.24 -17.76 -11.77
C GLU A 27 33.83 -16.68 -10.77
N LEU A 28 34.38 -16.76 -9.55
CA LEU A 28 34.26 -15.71 -8.53
C LEU A 28 34.96 -14.47 -9.11
N VAL A 29 34.18 -13.63 -9.79
CA VAL A 29 34.59 -12.27 -10.04
C VAL A 29 34.59 -11.60 -8.67
N GLU A 30 35.78 -11.40 -8.12
CA GLU A 30 36.01 -10.49 -7.01
C GLU A 30 35.56 -9.10 -7.49
N THR A 31 34.31 -8.78 -7.24
CA THR A 31 33.80 -7.41 -7.34
C THR A 31 34.49 -6.65 -6.22
N GLU A 32 35.44 -5.79 -6.57
CA GLU A 32 35.95 -4.78 -5.65
C GLU A 32 34.76 -4.11 -4.97
N PRO A 33 34.81 -3.88 -3.64
CA PRO A 33 33.74 -3.18 -2.96
C PRO A 33 33.62 -1.80 -3.60
N GLN A 34 32.55 -1.60 -4.38
CA GLN A 34 32.15 -0.25 -4.77
C GLN A 34 31.98 0.51 -3.45
N GLU A 35 32.87 1.44 -3.18
CA GLU A 35 32.65 2.48 -2.19
C GLU A 35 31.31 3.12 -2.55
N HIS A 36 30.24 2.68 -1.89
CA HIS A 36 29.01 3.42 -1.87
C HIS A 36 29.37 4.76 -1.22
N GLU A 37 29.57 5.78 -2.04
CA GLU A 37 29.51 7.15 -1.55
C GLU A 37 28.18 7.28 -0.81
N ASP A 38 28.26 7.28 0.53
CA ASP A 38 27.11 7.53 1.38
C ASP A 38 26.53 8.87 0.92
N PRO A 39 25.24 8.93 0.50
CA PRO A 39 24.67 10.19 0.09
C PRO A 39 24.88 11.16 1.26
N GLU A 40 25.53 12.31 0.96
CA GLU A 40 25.78 13.38 1.92
C GLU A 40 24.56 13.50 2.85
N VAL A 41 24.78 13.31 4.14
CA VAL A 41 23.74 13.41 5.16
C VAL A 41 23.35 14.90 5.22
N THR A 42 22.47 15.27 4.31
CA THR A 42 21.96 16.65 4.20
C THR A 42 21.17 16.92 5.48
N GLU A 43 21.51 17.96 6.20
CA GLU A 43 20.76 18.40 7.37
C GLU A 43 19.27 18.55 7.01
N LEU A 44 18.41 18.14 7.96
CA LEU A 44 16.97 18.28 7.79
C LEU A 44 16.60 19.77 7.69
N THR A 45 15.78 20.08 6.72
CA THR A 45 15.15 21.40 6.68
C THR A 45 14.21 21.59 7.87
N ASP A 46 13.94 22.83 8.25
CA ASP A 46 13.00 23.13 9.35
C ASP A 46 11.60 22.59 9.06
N GLU A 47 11.18 22.56 7.79
CA GLU A 47 9.91 21.96 7.36
C GLU A 47 9.87 20.45 7.55
N GLU A 48 10.95 19.74 7.17
CA GLU A 48 11.08 18.28 7.36
C GLU A 48 11.06 17.93 8.86
N ARG A 49 11.77 18.73 9.67
CA ARG A 49 11.81 18.56 11.14
C ARG A 49 10.44 18.79 11.76
N SER A 50 9.74 19.86 11.38
CA SER A 50 8.38 20.18 11.83
C SER A 50 7.38 19.08 11.44
N SER A 51 7.47 18.61 10.21
CA SER A 51 6.63 17.52 9.69
C SER A 51 6.82 16.24 10.48
N PHE A 52 8.08 15.90 10.80
CA PHE A 52 8.38 14.70 11.59
C PHE A 52 7.88 14.81 13.05
N VAL A 53 8.06 15.96 13.68
CA VAL A 53 7.52 16.21 15.03
C VAL A 53 5.99 16.09 15.02
N SER A 54 5.33 16.63 14.01
CA SER A 54 3.88 16.49 13.83
C SER A 54 3.45 15.02 13.69
N LEU A 55 4.19 14.22 12.92
CA LEU A 55 3.91 12.79 12.77
C LEU A 55 4.07 12.04 14.09
N LEU A 56 5.13 12.31 14.84
CA LEU A 56 5.38 11.67 16.15
C LEU A 56 4.34 12.06 17.20
N THR A 57 3.89 13.32 17.18
CA THR A 57 2.97 13.83 18.23
C THR A 57 1.51 13.59 17.89
N CYS A 58 1.11 13.81 16.63
CA CYS A 58 -0.28 13.69 16.19
C CYS A 58 -0.59 12.35 15.54
N GLY A 59 0.44 11.58 15.14
CA GLY A 59 0.32 10.29 14.48
C GLY A 59 -0.33 10.34 13.10
N LYS A 60 -0.63 11.54 12.57
CA LYS A 60 -1.16 11.76 11.22
C LYS A 60 -0.60 13.06 10.66
N HIS A 61 -0.24 13.05 9.40
CA HIS A 61 0.09 14.24 8.63
C HIS A 61 -0.90 14.42 7.50
N SER A 62 -1.33 15.65 7.25
CA SER A 62 -2.34 15.95 6.23
C SER A 62 -1.72 16.79 5.12
N LYS A 63 -2.08 16.47 3.87
CA LYS A 63 -1.66 17.18 2.66
C LYS A 63 -2.87 17.55 1.81
N LYS A 64 -2.92 18.78 1.32
CA LYS A 64 -3.95 19.20 0.37
C LYS A 64 -3.49 18.91 -1.05
N ILE A 65 -4.32 18.22 -1.80
CA ILE A 65 -4.09 17.87 -3.21
C ILE A 65 -5.26 18.38 -4.07
N THR A 66 -5.10 18.35 -5.38
CA THR A 66 -6.18 18.63 -6.33
C THR A 66 -6.38 17.40 -7.20
N VAL A 67 -7.60 16.86 -7.19
CA VAL A 67 -8.00 15.71 -8.01
C VAL A 67 -9.13 16.15 -8.93
N MET A 68 -8.90 16.06 -10.24
CA MET A 68 -9.86 16.50 -11.27
C MET A 68 -10.41 17.92 -11.06
N GLY A 69 -9.56 18.85 -10.58
CA GLY A 69 -9.93 20.24 -10.31
C GLY A 69 -10.59 20.47 -8.93
N HIS A 70 -10.80 19.42 -8.13
CA HIS A 70 -11.42 19.53 -6.81
C HIS A 70 -10.36 19.39 -5.69
N PRO A 71 -10.42 20.26 -4.66
CA PRO A 71 -9.52 20.15 -3.52
C PRO A 71 -9.90 18.95 -2.65
N VAL A 72 -8.91 18.13 -2.32
CA VAL A 72 -9.00 16.98 -1.44
C VAL A 72 -7.92 17.10 -0.37
N VAL A 73 -8.27 16.88 0.88
CA VAL A 73 -7.30 16.77 1.99
C VAL A 73 -7.12 15.30 2.30
N ILE A 74 -5.88 14.83 2.11
CA ILE A 74 -5.47 13.47 2.45
C ILE A 74 -4.60 13.47 3.69
N GLN A 75 -4.47 12.31 4.35
CA GLN A 75 -3.63 12.13 5.54
C GLN A 75 -2.92 10.77 5.50
N THR A 76 -1.81 10.67 6.26
CA THR A 76 -1.13 9.40 6.51
C THR A 76 -2.01 8.48 7.36
N LEU A 77 -1.80 7.17 7.22
CA LEU A 77 -2.53 6.15 7.98
C LEU A 77 -1.83 5.88 9.32
N LYS A 78 -2.62 5.66 10.37
CA LYS A 78 -2.13 5.08 11.62
C LYS A 78 -2.19 3.56 11.54
N THR A 79 -1.46 2.87 12.40
CA THR A 79 -1.52 1.41 12.52
C THR A 79 -2.95 0.88 12.69
N GLY A 80 -3.79 1.59 13.46
CA GLY A 80 -5.21 1.23 13.59
C GLY A 80 -5.98 1.32 12.28
N ASP A 81 -5.69 2.33 11.46
CA ASP A 81 -6.28 2.49 10.13
C ASP A 81 -5.83 1.34 9.20
N GLU A 82 -4.54 0.97 9.23
CA GLU A 82 -3.99 -0.17 8.45
C GLU A 82 -4.65 -1.50 8.86
N MET A 83 -4.88 -1.70 10.16
CA MET A 83 -5.58 -2.90 10.66
C MET A 83 -7.02 -2.95 10.12
N ARG A 84 -7.76 -1.83 10.11
CA ARG A 84 -9.12 -1.75 9.54
C ARG A 84 -9.10 -2.04 8.04
N VAL A 85 -8.13 -1.48 7.31
CA VAL A 85 -7.92 -1.79 5.89
C VAL A 85 -7.71 -3.29 5.68
N GLY A 86 -6.85 -3.93 6.48
CA GLY A 86 -6.59 -5.37 6.42
C GLY A 86 -7.84 -6.21 6.71
N LEU A 87 -8.59 -5.86 7.75
CA LEU A 87 -9.83 -6.55 8.12
C LEU A 87 -10.91 -6.42 7.02
N PHE A 88 -11.07 -5.23 6.46
CA PHE A 88 -12.01 -5.00 5.37
C PHE A 88 -11.67 -5.80 4.11
N THR A 89 -10.39 -5.87 3.74
CA THR A 89 -9.94 -6.53 2.51
C THR A 89 -9.92 -8.04 2.61
N LYS A 90 -9.90 -8.60 3.82
CA LYS A 90 -9.87 -10.05 4.07
C LYS A 90 -10.97 -10.82 3.32
N LYS A 91 -12.17 -10.25 3.22
CA LYS A 91 -13.32 -10.88 2.52
C LYS A 91 -13.15 -10.97 0.99
N TYR A 92 -12.14 -10.30 0.42
CA TYR A 92 -11.87 -10.28 -1.01
C TYR A 92 -10.63 -11.08 -1.43
N LEU A 93 -10.00 -11.83 -0.51
CA LEU A 93 -8.75 -12.57 -0.76
C LEU A 93 -8.83 -13.59 -1.89
N GLU A 94 -10.01 -14.17 -2.12
CA GLU A 94 -10.23 -15.17 -3.17
C GLU A 94 -10.23 -14.56 -4.59
N SER A 95 -10.37 -13.24 -4.72
CA SER A 95 -10.41 -12.54 -5.99
C SER A 95 -9.30 -11.49 -6.06
N GLN A 96 -8.25 -11.75 -6.86
CA GLN A 96 -7.13 -10.81 -7.01
C GLN A 96 -7.58 -9.41 -7.41
N MET A 97 -8.48 -9.30 -8.41
CA MET A 97 -9.04 -8.02 -8.85
C MET A 97 -9.90 -7.36 -7.77
N GLY A 98 -10.72 -8.16 -7.09
CA GLY A 98 -11.57 -7.70 -5.98
C GLY A 98 -10.73 -7.19 -4.82
N PHE A 99 -9.70 -7.94 -4.43
CA PHE A 99 -8.78 -7.56 -3.37
C PHE A 99 -8.08 -6.23 -3.66
N GLN A 100 -7.51 -6.08 -4.86
CA GLN A 100 -6.79 -4.85 -5.23
C GLN A 100 -7.72 -3.63 -5.17
N ARG A 101 -8.94 -3.76 -5.69
CA ARG A 101 -9.92 -2.66 -5.65
C ARG A 101 -10.40 -2.36 -4.24
N ALA A 102 -10.70 -3.39 -3.46
CA ALA A 102 -11.11 -3.25 -2.06
C ALA A 102 -10.02 -2.58 -1.22
N TYR A 103 -8.74 -2.93 -1.47
CA TYR A 103 -7.60 -2.30 -0.80
C TYR A 103 -7.52 -0.80 -1.13
N GLN A 104 -7.65 -0.41 -2.40
CA GLN A 104 -7.66 1.01 -2.79
C GLN A 104 -8.80 1.78 -2.12
N VAL A 105 -10.00 1.20 -2.11
CA VAL A 105 -11.19 1.81 -1.45
C VAL A 105 -10.94 1.99 0.04
N ALA A 106 -10.45 0.96 0.72
CA ALA A 106 -10.22 0.98 2.16
C ALA A 106 -9.12 1.99 2.56
N VAL A 107 -8.01 2.06 1.80
CA VAL A 107 -6.96 3.07 2.01
C VAL A 107 -7.50 4.47 1.80
N CYS A 108 -8.30 4.71 0.75
CA CYS A 108 -8.95 6.00 0.53
C CYS A 108 -9.92 6.36 1.67
N ALA A 109 -10.71 5.40 2.17
CA ALA A 109 -11.65 5.62 3.28
C ALA A 109 -10.93 6.03 4.59
N ALA A 110 -9.74 5.47 4.84
CA ALA A 110 -8.91 5.82 5.99
C ALA A 110 -8.10 7.12 5.78
N GLY A 111 -7.65 7.36 4.54
CA GLY A 111 -6.72 8.44 4.22
C GLY A 111 -7.37 9.74 3.73
N ILE A 112 -8.65 9.76 3.34
CA ILE A 112 -9.34 11.00 2.96
C ILE A 112 -9.91 11.67 4.22
N ARG A 113 -9.50 12.91 4.47
CA ARG A 113 -10.07 13.74 5.52
C ARG A 113 -11.24 14.59 5.03
N GLU A 114 -11.05 15.23 3.88
CA GLU A 114 -12.05 16.16 3.33
C GLU A 114 -12.04 16.10 1.80
N ILE A 115 -13.22 16.26 1.19
CA ILE A 115 -13.39 16.53 -0.24
C ILE A 115 -14.16 17.85 -0.36
N GLN A 116 -13.60 18.84 -1.09
CA GLN A 116 -14.20 20.16 -1.27
C GLN A 116 -14.51 20.87 0.07
N GLY A 117 -13.65 20.70 1.09
CA GLY A 117 -13.82 21.30 2.41
C GLY A 117 -14.92 20.65 3.27
N LYS A 118 -15.40 19.47 2.88
CA LYS A 118 -16.39 18.69 3.65
C LYS A 118 -15.79 17.35 4.03
N PRO A 119 -16.04 16.84 5.25
CA PRO A 119 -15.65 15.49 5.60
C PRO A 119 -16.33 14.50 4.65
N LEU A 120 -15.70 13.35 4.43
CA LEU A 120 -16.19 12.31 3.52
C LEU A 120 -17.61 11.84 3.92
N PHE A 121 -17.83 11.69 5.21
CA PHE A 121 -19.13 11.39 5.79
C PHE A 121 -19.65 12.59 6.60
N ARG A 122 -20.88 13.05 6.31
CA ARG A 122 -21.44 14.30 6.86
C ARG A 122 -22.02 14.20 8.28
N GLU A 123 -22.39 13.01 8.72
CA GLU A 123 -23.11 12.78 9.97
C GLU A 123 -22.19 12.44 11.16
N LEU A 124 -20.91 12.79 11.07
CA LEU A 124 -19.89 12.51 12.10
C LEU A 124 -20.23 13.02 13.51
N ARG A 125 -21.27 13.84 13.69
CA ARG A 125 -21.61 14.40 15.00
C ARG A 125 -22.25 13.39 15.96
N GLU A 126 -22.80 12.30 15.44
CA GLU A 126 -23.50 11.28 16.23
C GLU A 126 -22.71 9.96 16.35
N VAL A 127 -21.73 9.73 15.48
CA VAL A 127 -20.93 8.51 15.44
C VAL A 127 -19.59 8.76 16.12
N THR A 128 -19.35 8.08 17.23
CA THR A 128 -18.08 8.15 17.99
C THR A 128 -17.21 6.92 17.82
N ASP A 129 -17.76 5.83 17.27
CA ASP A 129 -17.04 4.60 17.00
C ASP A 129 -16.21 4.73 15.72
N GLU A 130 -14.89 4.59 15.85
CA GLU A 130 -13.96 4.69 14.71
C GLU A 130 -14.19 3.60 13.65
N ASP A 131 -14.67 2.43 14.02
CA ASP A 131 -14.95 1.34 13.08
C ASP A 131 -16.21 1.67 12.26
N GLU A 132 -17.24 2.22 12.90
CA GLU A 132 -18.44 2.68 12.21
C GLU A 132 -18.14 3.85 11.26
N ILE A 133 -17.30 4.81 11.69
CA ILE A 133 -16.83 5.92 10.84
C ILE A 133 -16.10 5.38 9.62
N PHE A 134 -15.21 4.39 9.81
CA PHE A 134 -14.48 3.77 8.72
C PHE A 134 -15.43 3.10 7.70
N ASP A 135 -16.42 2.33 8.17
CA ASP A 135 -17.39 1.66 7.30
C ASP A 135 -18.22 2.68 6.50
N LYS A 136 -18.65 3.78 7.11
CA LYS A 136 -19.35 4.86 6.42
C LYS A 136 -18.49 5.57 5.39
N ASN A 137 -17.20 5.77 5.69
CA ASN A 137 -16.25 6.30 4.73
C ASN A 137 -16.03 5.34 3.55
N VAL A 138 -15.98 4.02 3.79
CA VAL A 138 -15.91 3.02 2.72
C VAL A 138 -17.12 3.12 1.80
N GLU A 139 -18.35 3.18 2.35
CA GLU A 139 -19.57 3.38 1.59
C GLU A 139 -19.48 4.64 0.70
N ALA A 140 -19.04 5.77 1.29
CA ALA A 140 -18.91 7.02 0.55
C ALA A 140 -17.83 6.98 -0.55
N VAL A 141 -16.70 6.30 -0.32
CA VAL A 141 -15.65 6.11 -1.34
C VAL A 141 -16.13 5.21 -2.47
N MET A 142 -16.95 4.19 -2.19
CA MET A 142 -17.48 3.29 -3.21
C MET A 142 -18.41 4.00 -4.21
N GLU A 143 -18.97 5.16 -3.84
CA GLU A 143 -19.76 6.01 -4.74
C GLU A 143 -18.89 6.86 -5.70
N LEU A 144 -17.59 6.93 -5.47
CA LEU A 144 -16.68 7.70 -6.32
C LEU A 144 -16.34 6.93 -7.61
N TYR A 145 -16.05 7.66 -8.69
CA TYR A 145 -15.55 7.06 -9.92
C TYR A 145 -14.20 6.34 -9.71
N PRO A 146 -14.00 5.18 -10.32
CA PRO A 146 -12.78 4.38 -10.16
C PRO A 146 -11.49 5.14 -10.41
N ILE A 147 -11.47 6.08 -11.37
CA ILE A 147 -10.28 6.88 -11.67
C ILE A 147 -9.95 7.86 -10.54
N VAL A 148 -10.98 8.43 -9.87
CA VAL A 148 -10.81 9.34 -8.72
C VAL A 148 -10.20 8.58 -7.55
N ILE A 149 -10.71 7.37 -7.25
CA ILE A 149 -10.18 6.48 -6.20
C ILE A 149 -8.71 6.17 -6.48
N THR A 150 -8.37 5.82 -7.73
CA THR A 150 -6.99 5.50 -8.11
C THR A 150 -6.04 6.69 -7.92
N GLN A 151 -6.46 7.90 -8.30
CA GLN A 151 -5.63 9.11 -8.13
C GLN A 151 -5.43 9.47 -6.66
N ILE A 152 -6.48 9.39 -5.85
CA ILE A 152 -6.40 9.67 -4.41
C ILE A 152 -5.53 8.61 -3.73
N TYR A 153 -5.74 7.33 -4.02
CA TYR A 153 -4.94 6.22 -3.52
C TYR A 153 -3.45 6.45 -3.80
N GLN A 154 -3.10 6.78 -5.04
CA GLN A 154 -1.71 7.05 -5.41
C GLN A 154 -1.12 8.20 -4.61
N ALA A 155 -1.87 9.29 -4.44
CA ALA A 155 -1.41 10.44 -3.66
C ALA A 155 -1.20 10.10 -2.17
N ILE A 156 -2.03 9.22 -1.58
CA ILE A 156 -1.84 8.73 -0.21
C ILE A 156 -0.56 7.88 -0.13
N MET A 157 -0.34 6.96 -1.09
CA MET A 157 0.86 6.13 -1.13
C MET A 157 2.14 6.96 -1.32
N ASP A 158 2.08 8.02 -2.11
CA ASP A 158 3.21 8.94 -2.28
C ASP A 158 3.49 9.71 -0.99
N LEU A 159 2.46 10.16 -0.28
CA LEU A 159 2.59 10.80 1.02
C LEU A 159 3.23 9.86 2.06
N GLU A 160 2.79 8.60 2.14
CA GLU A 160 3.39 7.58 3.02
C GLU A 160 4.86 7.34 2.69
N ARG A 161 5.21 7.30 1.40
CA ARG A 161 6.60 7.13 0.95
C ARG A 161 7.47 8.34 1.32
N GLU A 162 6.97 9.57 1.17
CA GLU A 162 7.68 10.80 1.60
C GLU A 162 8.06 10.69 3.08
N TYR A 163 7.15 10.19 3.93
CA TYR A 163 7.40 10.02 5.37
C TYR A 163 8.32 8.86 5.71
N ALA A 164 8.20 7.74 5.00
CA ALA A 164 9.13 6.63 5.17
C ALA A 164 10.58 7.06 4.86
N GLN A 165 10.79 7.83 3.80
CA GLN A 165 12.10 8.38 3.43
C GLN A 165 12.61 9.37 4.49
N LEU A 166 11.74 10.22 5.02
CA LEU A 166 12.08 11.15 6.09
C LEU A 166 12.52 10.41 7.37
N ALA A 167 11.80 9.35 7.73
CA ALA A 167 12.16 8.52 8.88
C ALA A 167 13.53 7.84 8.73
N VAL A 168 13.84 7.33 7.51
CA VAL A 168 15.15 6.75 7.19
C VAL A 168 16.26 7.81 7.29
N LYS A 169 16.03 9.01 6.74
CA LYS A 169 16.97 10.14 6.81
C LYS A 169 17.27 10.51 8.27
N LEU A 170 16.24 10.58 9.12
CA LEU A 170 16.38 10.86 10.56
C LEU A 170 17.11 9.75 11.31
N GLY A 171 16.83 8.48 11.00
CA GLY A 171 17.53 7.35 11.59
C GLY A 171 19.03 7.38 11.32
N LYS A 172 19.46 7.85 10.15
CA LYS A 172 20.88 8.04 9.80
C LYS A 172 21.52 9.23 10.55
N LEU A 173 20.77 10.24 10.94
CA LEU A 173 21.26 11.41 11.68
C LEU A 173 21.40 11.16 13.18
N SER A 174 20.73 10.13 13.72
CA SER A 174 20.70 9.80 15.16
C SER A 174 21.68 8.67 15.57
N GLY A 175 22.37 8.06 14.62
CA GLY A 175 23.41 7.04 14.84
C GLY A 175 24.78 7.59 14.70
#